data_55c746096f7e9431cdf44f977eb73443
#
_entry.id   55c746096f7e9431cdf44f977eb73443
#
_cell.length_a   1.000
_cell.length_b   1.000
_cell.length_c   1.000
_cell.angle_alpha   90.00
_cell.angle_beta   90.00
_cell.angle_gamma   90.00
#
_symmetry.space_group_name_H-M   'P 1'
#
loop_
_entity.id
_entity.type
_entity.pdbx_description
1 polymer ?
#
loop_
_entity_poly.entity_id
_entity_poly.type
_entity_poly.pdbx_seq_one_letter_code
_entity_poly.pdbx_strand_id
1 'polypeptide(L)'
;DPDRELGELTNEGWETNTLRINKRMPSLGVPLPHEKRGVVDRYDRSDDWIPIYDRTDLDGFYVAIGTSGNQFKNAGVAGFMMAELIEAVEGGHDHDAEPLVVHGPHTGLPLEMVTFRRNREIDRRSSMSVHG
;
A
#
# COMPACT_ATOMS: atom_id res chain seq x y z
N ASP A 1 4.86 -16.76 4.14
CA ASP A 1 5.30 -17.83 3.23
C ASP A 1 4.37 -17.88 2.01
N PRO A 2 4.85 -17.51 0.81
CA PRO A 2 4.03 -17.46 -0.41
C PRO A 2 3.54 -18.85 -0.85
N ASP A 3 4.23 -19.91 -0.45
CA ASP A 3 3.93 -21.28 -0.85
C ASP A 3 2.92 -21.99 0.07
N ARG A 4 2.57 -21.35 1.20
CA ARG A 4 1.57 -21.91 2.11
C ARG A 4 0.19 -21.84 1.48
N GLU A 5 -0.62 -22.89 1.61
CA GLU A 5 -2.02 -22.86 1.19
C GLU A 5 -2.80 -21.74 1.87
N LEU A 6 -3.68 -21.08 1.11
CA LEU A 6 -4.62 -20.11 1.66
C LEU A 6 -5.68 -20.85 2.49
N GLY A 7 -6.01 -20.29 3.64
CA GLY A 7 -7.13 -20.77 4.42
C GLY A 7 -8.47 -20.40 3.75
N GLU A 8 -9.53 -21.05 4.22
CA GLU A 8 -10.89 -20.71 3.80
C GLU A 8 -11.40 -19.43 4.49
N LEU A 9 -12.39 -18.80 3.87
CA LEU A 9 -13.12 -17.70 4.49
C LEU A 9 -13.83 -18.17 5.76
N THR A 10 -13.35 -17.72 6.93
CA THR A 10 -13.94 -18.09 8.21
C THR A 10 -15.28 -17.38 8.44
N ASN A 11 -16.17 -17.98 9.22
CA ASN A 11 -17.44 -17.34 9.61
C ASN A 11 -17.18 -16.07 10.41
N GLU A 12 -16.25 -16.11 11.36
CA GLU A 12 -15.88 -14.95 12.19
C GLU A 12 -15.36 -13.79 11.34
N GLY A 13 -14.45 -14.06 10.39
CA GLY A 13 -13.94 -13.04 9.50
C GLY A 13 -15.02 -12.40 8.63
N TRP A 14 -15.93 -13.22 8.10
CA TRP A 14 -17.04 -12.74 7.30
C TRP A 14 -18.02 -11.90 8.13
N GLU A 15 -18.43 -12.38 9.28
CA GLU A 15 -19.35 -11.67 10.18
C GLU A 15 -18.77 -10.34 10.64
N THR A 16 -17.52 -10.35 11.09
CA THR A 16 -16.83 -9.13 11.54
C THR A 16 -16.81 -8.06 10.46
N ASN A 17 -16.43 -8.43 9.23
CA ASN A 17 -16.38 -7.47 8.13
C ASN A 17 -17.78 -7.01 7.71
N THR A 18 -18.74 -7.91 7.65
CA THR A 18 -20.14 -7.59 7.32
C THR A 18 -20.74 -6.61 8.32
N LEU A 19 -20.57 -6.86 9.61
CA LEU A 19 -21.07 -5.97 10.65
C LEU A 19 -20.38 -4.60 10.66
N ARG A 20 -19.06 -4.56 10.39
CA ARG A 20 -18.33 -3.29 10.26
C ARG A 20 -18.83 -2.46 9.09
N ILE A 21 -19.12 -3.10 7.95
CA ILE A 21 -19.68 -2.43 6.77
C ILE A 21 -21.10 -1.95 7.07
N ASN A 22 -21.94 -2.81 7.62
CA ASN A 22 -23.33 -2.46 7.95
C ASN A 22 -23.41 -1.30 8.95
N LYS A 23 -22.50 -1.24 9.93
CA LYS A 23 -22.43 -0.10 10.86
C LYS A 23 -22.20 1.25 10.15
N ARG A 24 -21.43 1.24 9.04
CA ARG A 24 -21.15 2.45 8.26
C ARG A 24 -22.19 2.72 7.18
N MET A 25 -22.77 1.67 6.66
CA MET A 25 -23.72 1.71 5.54
C MET A 25 -24.93 0.80 5.86
N PRO A 26 -25.82 1.21 6.79
CA PRO A 26 -26.94 0.38 7.22
C PRO A 26 -27.90 -0.04 6.09
N SER A 27 -27.95 0.75 5.01
CA SER A 27 -28.78 0.46 3.85
C SER A 27 -28.40 -0.81 3.09
N LEU A 28 -27.17 -1.33 3.29
CA LEU A 28 -26.75 -2.58 2.65
C LEU A 28 -27.36 -3.82 3.34
N GLY A 29 -27.83 -3.69 4.57
CA GLY A 29 -28.33 -4.84 5.35
C GLY A 29 -27.24 -5.81 5.76
N VAL A 30 -27.62 -6.87 6.44
CA VAL A 30 -26.74 -8.00 6.80
C VAL A 30 -27.20 -9.21 6.00
N PRO A 31 -26.37 -9.77 5.09
CA PRO A 31 -26.73 -10.97 4.34
C PRO A 31 -26.97 -12.17 5.27
N LEU A 32 -27.78 -13.10 4.83
CA LEU A 32 -28.02 -14.35 5.56
C LEU A 32 -26.75 -15.24 5.50
N PRO A 33 -26.51 -16.10 6.51
CA PRO A 33 -25.31 -16.95 6.56
C PRO A 33 -25.08 -17.83 5.32
N HIS A 34 -26.16 -18.29 4.67
CA HIS A 34 -26.06 -19.07 3.43
C HIS A 34 -25.71 -18.25 2.20
N GLU A 35 -25.76 -16.93 2.30
CA GLU A 35 -25.35 -15.98 1.25
C GLU A 35 -23.87 -15.54 1.41
N LYS A 36 -23.16 -16.12 2.38
CA LYS A 36 -21.75 -15.82 2.62
C LYS A 36 -20.93 -15.89 1.34
N ARG A 37 -20.32 -14.78 0.98
CA ARG A 37 -19.43 -14.62 -0.17
C ARG A 37 -18.17 -13.91 0.27
N GLY A 38 -17.03 -14.28 -0.29
CA GLY A 38 -15.77 -13.63 -0.05
C GLY A 38 -14.62 -14.44 -0.62
N VAL A 39 -13.48 -13.81 -0.66
CA VAL A 39 -12.21 -14.43 -1.05
C VAL A 39 -11.20 -14.26 0.08
N VAL A 40 -10.30 -15.21 0.20
CA VAL A 40 -9.10 -15.11 1.01
C VAL A 40 -7.94 -15.03 0.05
N ASP A 41 -7.11 -14.01 0.22
CA ASP A 41 -5.96 -13.80 -0.65
C ASP A 41 -4.80 -13.25 0.16
N ARG A 42 -3.63 -13.16 -0.48
CA ARG A 42 -2.42 -12.62 0.09
C ARG A 42 -2.11 -11.28 -0.51
N TYR A 43 -1.40 -10.50 0.24
CA TYR A 43 -0.77 -9.27 -0.24
C TYR A 43 0.67 -9.21 0.29
N ASP A 44 1.50 -8.51 -0.44
CA ASP A 44 2.84 -8.17 0.00
C ASP A 44 2.80 -7.21 1.19
N ARG A 45 3.75 -7.32 2.08
CA ARG A 45 3.83 -6.47 3.26
C ARG A 45 5.28 -6.06 3.52
N SER A 46 5.52 -4.78 3.67
CA SER A 46 6.75 -4.24 4.24
C SER A 46 6.77 -4.40 5.77
N ASP A 47 7.95 -4.29 6.39
CA ASP A 47 8.08 -4.48 7.83
C ASP A 47 7.36 -3.43 8.67
N ASP A 48 7.19 -2.22 8.13
CA ASP A 48 6.53 -1.08 8.75
C ASP A 48 5.16 -0.75 8.14
N TRP A 49 4.63 -1.59 7.26
CA TRP A 49 3.38 -1.38 6.53
C TRP A 49 3.36 -0.17 5.58
N ILE A 50 4.51 0.52 5.43
CA ILE A 50 4.66 1.64 4.50
C ILE A 50 5.16 1.07 3.16
N PRO A 51 4.55 1.42 2.02
CA PRO A 51 5.00 0.92 0.73
C PRO A 51 6.42 1.41 0.40
N ILE A 52 7.07 0.71 -0.53
CA ILE A 52 8.37 1.10 -1.07
C ILE A 52 8.16 1.57 -2.50
N TYR A 53 8.46 2.83 -2.75
CA TYR A 53 8.47 3.48 -4.05
C TYR A 53 9.87 4.03 -4.27
N ASP A 54 10.70 3.29 -5.01
CA ASP A 54 12.13 3.64 -5.09
C ASP A 54 12.78 3.06 -6.35
N ARG A 55 13.98 3.57 -6.62
CA ARG A 55 14.94 2.90 -7.50
C ARG A 55 15.52 1.67 -6.79
N THR A 56 16.15 0.79 -7.55
CA THR A 56 16.99 -0.27 -7.00
C THR A 56 18.49 0.03 -7.24
N ASP A 57 19.36 -0.88 -6.81
CA ASP A 57 20.79 -0.78 -7.09
C ASP A 57 21.12 -1.18 -8.54
N LEU A 58 20.15 -1.69 -9.29
CA LEU A 58 20.27 -1.98 -10.70
C LEU A 58 19.74 -0.80 -11.51
N ASP A 59 20.59 -0.25 -12.39
CA ASP A 59 20.22 0.89 -13.23
C ASP A 59 18.99 0.59 -14.10
N GLY A 60 18.06 1.54 -14.14
CA GLY A 60 16.81 1.43 -14.88
C GLY A 60 15.78 0.49 -14.25
N PHE A 61 16.05 -0.06 -13.04
CA PHE A 61 15.09 -0.92 -12.35
C PHE A 61 14.50 -0.23 -11.11
N TYR A 62 13.21 0.02 -11.18
CA TYR A 62 12.42 0.71 -10.14
C TYR A 62 11.38 -0.22 -9.54
N VAL A 63 10.97 0.05 -8.30
CA VAL A 63 10.01 -0.78 -7.57
C VAL A 63 8.90 0.04 -6.93
N ALA A 64 7.68 -0.48 -7.02
CA ALA A 64 6.53 -0.02 -6.27
C ALA A 64 5.89 -1.26 -5.62
N ILE A 65 6.29 -1.58 -4.40
CA ILE A 65 5.98 -2.82 -3.70
C ILE A 65 5.61 -2.55 -2.22
N GLY A 66 5.27 -3.59 -1.48
CA GLY A 66 4.94 -3.48 -0.07
C GLY A 66 3.58 -2.79 0.13
N THR A 67 2.58 -3.14 -0.71
CA THR A 67 1.27 -2.48 -0.71
C THR A 67 0.52 -2.64 0.60
N SER A 68 0.88 -3.65 1.38
CA SER A 68 0.32 -3.94 2.71
C SER A 68 -1.21 -4.01 2.72
N GLY A 69 -1.80 -4.38 1.56
CA GLY A 69 -3.24 -4.59 1.37
C GLY A 69 -4.10 -3.32 1.34
N ASN A 70 -3.52 -2.11 1.33
CA ASN A 70 -4.30 -0.87 1.45
C ASN A 70 -3.99 0.22 0.42
N GLN A 71 -3.16 -0.06 -0.60
CA GLN A 71 -2.65 0.95 -1.53
C GLN A 71 -3.50 1.18 -2.78
N PHE A 72 -4.55 0.41 -3.02
CA PHE A 72 -5.40 0.61 -4.20
C PHE A 72 -5.92 2.05 -4.34
N LYS A 73 -6.37 2.64 -3.23
CA LYS A 73 -6.82 4.04 -3.17
C LYS A 73 -5.73 5.06 -3.50
N ASN A 74 -4.46 4.69 -3.33
CA ASN A 74 -3.30 5.54 -3.54
C ASN A 74 -2.65 5.33 -4.92
N ALA A 75 -3.19 4.42 -5.76
CA ALA A 75 -2.56 4.04 -7.03
C ALA A 75 -2.25 5.24 -7.93
N GLY A 76 -3.14 6.21 -8.00
CA GLY A 76 -2.93 7.41 -8.81
C GLY A 76 -1.75 8.27 -8.33
N VAL A 77 -1.67 8.52 -7.01
CA VAL A 77 -0.56 9.30 -6.44
C VAL A 77 0.74 8.51 -6.45
N ALA A 78 0.69 7.20 -6.21
CA ALA A 78 1.86 6.34 -6.29
C ALA A 78 2.45 6.33 -7.71
N GLY A 79 1.59 6.19 -8.72
CA GLY A 79 2.02 6.26 -10.12
C GLY A 79 2.64 7.62 -10.49
N PHE A 80 2.06 8.72 -10.02
CA PHE A 80 2.62 10.05 -10.21
C PHE A 80 4.00 10.19 -9.54
N MET A 81 4.13 9.81 -8.28
CA MET A 81 5.40 9.86 -7.55
C MET A 81 6.48 9.01 -8.22
N MET A 82 6.13 7.82 -8.71
CA MET A 82 7.06 6.96 -9.44
C MET A 82 7.50 7.56 -10.78
N ALA A 83 6.61 8.22 -11.51
CA ALA A 83 6.95 8.89 -12.76
C ALA A 83 7.96 10.02 -12.53
N GLU A 84 7.71 10.88 -11.54
CA GLU A 84 8.62 11.97 -11.16
C GLU A 84 9.98 11.42 -10.68
N LEU A 85 9.98 10.33 -9.89
CA LEU A 85 11.21 9.69 -9.46
C LEU A 85 12.03 9.16 -10.63
N ILE A 86 11.39 8.45 -11.55
CA ILE A 86 12.07 7.88 -12.73
C ILE A 86 12.65 9.02 -13.58
N GLU A 87 11.87 10.06 -13.87
CA GLU A 87 12.33 11.20 -14.65
C GLU A 87 13.53 11.90 -13.99
N ALA A 88 13.47 12.12 -12.68
CA ALA A 88 14.56 12.76 -11.95
C ALA A 88 15.84 11.92 -11.98
N VAL A 89 15.72 10.61 -11.67
CA VAL A 89 16.89 9.71 -11.61
C VAL A 89 17.51 9.51 -12.99
N GLU A 90 16.70 9.30 -14.03
CA GLU A 90 17.19 9.20 -15.41
C GLU A 90 17.79 10.54 -15.91
N GLY A 91 17.36 11.66 -15.33
CA GLY A 91 17.94 12.98 -15.52
C GLY A 91 19.24 13.24 -14.74
N GLY A 92 19.70 12.26 -13.94
CA GLY A 92 20.96 12.32 -13.19
C GLY A 92 20.81 12.76 -11.72
N HIS A 93 19.60 12.85 -11.19
CA HIS A 93 19.37 13.13 -9.76
C HIS A 93 19.77 11.94 -8.88
N ASP A 94 20.61 12.20 -7.87
CA ASP A 94 21.01 11.19 -6.90
C ASP A 94 19.99 11.10 -5.75
N HIS A 95 18.95 10.29 -5.97
CA HIS A 95 17.88 10.08 -4.98
C HIS A 95 18.39 9.46 -3.67
N ASP A 96 19.49 8.75 -3.67
CA ASP A 96 20.06 8.14 -2.45
C ASP A 96 20.78 9.18 -1.60
N ALA A 97 21.45 10.15 -2.21
CA ALA A 97 22.08 11.27 -1.50
C ALA A 97 21.06 12.35 -1.11
N GLU A 98 20.14 12.69 -2.00
CA GLU A 98 19.13 13.72 -1.79
C GLU A 98 17.72 13.17 -2.15
N PRO A 99 16.95 12.71 -1.16
CA PRO A 99 15.61 12.18 -1.42
C PRO A 99 14.72 13.20 -2.12
N LEU A 100 14.10 12.77 -3.22
CA LEU A 100 13.23 13.62 -4.01
C LEU A 100 12.00 14.08 -3.21
N VAL A 101 11.61 15.34 -3.38
CA VAL A 101 10.34 15.89 -2.93
C VAL A 101 9.50 16.20 -4.17
N VAL A 102 8.38 15.52 -4.29
CA VAL A 102 7.43 15.71 -5.39
C VAL A 102 6.30 16.61 -4.93
N HIS A 103 5.80 17.49 -5.77
CA HIS A 103 4.67 18.36 -5.42
C HIS A 103 3.39 17.89 -6.12
N GLY A 104 2.36 17.66 -5.32
CA GLY A 104 1.05 17.22 -5.83
C GLY A 104 0.51 18.18 -6.89
N PRO A 105 0.13 17.70 -8.09
CA PRO A 105 -0.18 18.56 -9.25
C PRO A 105 -1.43 19.45 -9.04
N HIS A 106 -2.31 19.05 -8.13
CA HIS A 106 -3.54 19.81 -7.84
C HIS A 106 -3.52 20.54 -6.50
N THR A 107 -2.71 20.07 -5.56
CA THR A 107 -2.66 20.60 -4.20
C THR A 107 -1.44 21.47 -3.93
N GLY A 108 -0.37 21.28 -4.70
CA GLY A 108 0.95 21.86 -4.42
C GLY A 108 1.63 21.36 -3.16
N LEU A 109 1.02 20.39 -2.46
CA LEU A 109 1.59 19.86 -1.22
C LEU A 109 2.82 19.00 -1.51
N PRO A 110 3.87 19.11 -0.67
CA PRO A 110 5.05 18.29 -0.81
C PRO A 110 4.75 16.83 -0.45
N LEU A 111 5.27 15.92 -1.26
CA LEU A 111 5.26 14.48 -1.08
C LEU A 111 6.71 14.03 -0.92
N GLU A 112 7.13 13.81 0.30
CA GLU A 112 8.51 13.48 0.63
C GLU A 112 8.79 12.01 0.37
N MET A 113 9.58 11.72 -0.69
CA MET A 113 9.91 10.35 -1.07
C MET A 113 10.79 9.62 -0.04
N VAL A 114 11.43 10.33 0.87
CA VAL A 114 12.26 9.73 1.94
C VAL A 114 11.50 8.67 2.74
N THR A 115 10.20 8.85 2.94
CA THR A 115 9.33 7.91 3.66
C THR A 115 9.16 6.57 2.93
N PHE A 116 9.30 6.57 1.61
CA PHE A 116 9.03 5.42 0.75
C PHE A 116 10.29 4.73 0.23
N ARG A 117 11.47 5.14 0.69
CA ARG A 117 12.75 4.59 0.23
C ARG A 117 12.96 3.16 0.71
N ARG A 118 13.67 2.35 -0.12
CA ARG A 118 14.06 0.97 0.22
C ARG A 118 15.01 0.88 1.44
N ASN A 119 15.83 1.92 1.64
CA ASN A 119 16.83 2.02 2.71
C ASN A 119 16.42 2.95 3.86
N ARG A 120 15.11 3.26 3.98
CA ARG A 120 14.60 4.05 5.09
C ARG A 120 14.75 3.34 6.43
N GLU A 121 14.77 4.08 7.50
CA GLU A 121 14.64 3.51 8.84
C GLU A 121 13.24 2.92 9.03
N ILE A 122 13.18 1.67 9.52
CA ILE A 122 11.91 0.95 9.71
C ILE A 122 11.19 1.49 10.95
N ASP A 123 10.03 2.10 10.75
CA ASP A 123 9.16 2.53 11.85
C ASP A 123 8.32 1.37 12.38
N ARG A 124 8.85 0.67 13.38
CA ARG A 124 8.16 -0.44 14.04
C ARG A 124 6.91 -0.06 14.81
N ARG A 125 6.62 1.23 14.95
CA ARG A 125 5.41 1.75 15.60
C ARG A 125 4.32 2.13 14.59
N SER A 126 4.62 1.98 13.31
CA SER A 126 3.65 2.26 12.25
C SER A 126 2.40 1.40 12.42
N SER A 127 1.25 2.04 12.43
CA SER A 127 -0.09 1.42 12.48
C SER A 127 -0.79 1.45 11.12
N MET A 128 -0.07 1.58 10.02
CA MET A 128 -0.66 1.68 8.68
C MET A 128 -1.21 0.35 8.14
N SER A 129 -1.49 -0.62 9.01
CA SER A 129 -2.10 -1.88 8.62
C SER A 129 -3.55 -1.70 8.16
N VAL A 130 -4.06 -2.63 7.36
CA VAL A 130 -5.48 -2.66 6.94
C VAL A 130 -6.45 -2.85 8.11
N HIS A 131 -5.96 -3.30 9.22
CA HIS A 131 -6.78 -3.54 10.42
C HIS A 131 -6.75 -2.38 11.42
N GLY A 132 -5.98 -1.32 11.16
CA GLY A 132 -5.93 -0.07 11.94
C GLY A 132 -5.04 -0.15 13.14
#